data_e8a83d64bc8dbbdfbc08ab2416388501
#
_entry.id   e8a83d64bc8dbbdfbc08ab2416388501
#
_cell.length_a   1.000
_cell.length_b   1.000
_cell.length_c   1.000
_cell.angle_alpha   90.00
_cell.angle_beta   90.00
_cell.angle_gamma   90.00
#
_symmetry.space_group_name_H-M   'P 1'
#
loop_
_entity.id
_entity.type
_entity.pdbx_description
1 polymer ?
#
loop_
_entity_poly.entity_id
_entity_poly.type
_entity_poly.pdbx_seq_one_letter_code
_entity_poly.pdbx_strand_id
1 'polypeptide(L)'
;MPETAPFVTGSDTSREAAERLSDLNEKEKAVLDYLESRNFTGATDEELADHFRPFGWAEPTARARRVALWHKGKVWDSGGRRYTKHGRKAAVWVAL
;
A
#
# COMPACT_ATOMS: atom_id res chain seq x y z
N MET A 1 -29.11 10.97 14.84
CA MET A 1 -28.49 10.73 14.68
C MET A 1 -28.35 10.59 14.63
N PRO A 2 -28.09 10.92 14.83
CA PRO A 2 -27.50 10.86 14.74
C PRO A 2 -27.11 10.74 14.59
N GLU A 3 -26.64 10.88 14.58
CA GLU A 3 -25.93 10.69 14.32
C GLU A 3 -25.70 10.71 14.08
N THR A 4 -26.04 11.08 14.27
CA THR A 4 -25.47 10.96 13.93
C THR A 4 -25.27 11.19 13.66
N ALA A 5 -25.37 11.61 13.76
CA ALA A 5 -24.76 11.72 13.52
C ALA A 5 -24.43 12.16 13.34
N PRO A 6 -24.31 12.52 13.55
CA PRO A 6 -23.70 12.69 13.26
C PRO A 6 -23.24 12.67 12.95
N PHE A 7 -23.11 12.61 12.96
CA PHE A 7 -22.55 12.48 12.41
C PHE A 7 -23.02 12.18 11.70
N VAL A 8 -23.36 12.32 11.63
CA VAL A 8 -23.41 11.87 11.06
C VAL A 8 -23.70 11.56 10.31
N THR A 9 -24.19 11.70 10.46
CA THR A 9 -24.42 11.24 9.29
C THR A 9 -23.36 11.31 8.21
N GLY A 10 -23.19 12.12 7.30
CA GLY A 10 -22.01 12.20 6.48
C GLY A 10 -20.74 12.06 7.25
N SER A 11 -20.74 12.48 8.47
CA SER A 11 -19.58 12.38 9.32
C SER A 11 -19.20 10.92 9.60
N ASP A 12 -20.16 10.03 9.56
CA ASP A 12 -19.87 8.62 9.78
C ASP A 12 -18.99 8.06 8.68
N THR A 13 -19.25 8.45 7.43
CA THR A 13 -18.43 8.02 6.31
C THR A 13 -16.99 8.50 6.48
N SER A 14 -16.84 9.74 6.87
CA SER A 14 -15.50 10.30 7.10
C SER A 14 -14.77 9.57 8.22
N ARG A 15 -15.49 9.23 9.26
CA ARG A 15 -14.89 8.49 10.37
C ARG A 15 -14.40 7.12 9.92
N GLU A 16 -15.20 6.43 9.11
CA GLU A 16 -14.81 5.13 8.61
C GLU A 16 -13.53 5.22 7.80
N ALA A 17 -13.43 6.24 6.96
CA ALA A 17 -12.22 6.42 6.15
C ALA A 17 -11.01 6.67 7.06
N ALA A 18 -11.18 7.50 8.09
CA ALA A 18 -10.10 7.78 9.01
C ALA A 18 -9.69 6.53 9.80
N GLU A 19 -10.67 5.75 10.22
CA GLU A 19 -10.38 4.53 10.95
C GLU A 19 -9.62 3.52 10.11
N ARG A 20 -9.99 3.40 8.83
CA ARG A 20 -9.25 2.51 7.93
C ARG A 20 -7.82 2.96 7.74
N LEU A 21 -7.60 4.27 7.69
CA LEU A 21 -6.24 4.78 7.58
C LEU A 21 -5.45 4.55 8.86
N SER A 22 -6.10 4.62 10.01
CA SER A 22 -5.43 4.41 11.29
C SER A 22 -5.04 2.95 11.50
N ASP A 23 -5.60 2.02 10.71
CA ASP A 23 -5.19 0.62 10.77
C ASP A 23 -3.81 0.38 10.16
N LEU A 24 -3.27 1.38 9.48
CA LEU A 24 -1.99 1.25 8.82
C LEU A 24 -0.90 1.88 9.68
N ASN A 25 0.23 1.16 9.85
CA ASN A 25 1.38 1.77 10.50
C ASN A 25 2.09 2.67 9.50
N GLU A 26 3.12 3.39 9.98
CA GLU A 26 3.82 4.37 9.16
C GLU A 26 4.43 3.76 7.90
N LYS A 27 5.02 2.58 8.03
CA LYS A 27 5.67 1.95 6.89
C LYS A 27 4.66 1.43 5.89
N GLU A 28 3.54 0.91 6.37
CA GLU A 28 2.47 0.50 5.47
C GLU A 28 1.94 1.69 4.68
N LYS A 29 1.75 2.82 5.36
CA LYS A 29 1.29 4.03 4.67
C LYS A 29 2.30 4.50 3.63
N ALA A 30 3.58 4.43 3.95
CA ALA A 30 4.62 4.85 3.02
C ALA A 30 4.61 3.98 1.76
N VAL A 31 4.48 2.67 1.92
CA VAL A 31 4.41 1.76 0.77
C VAL A 31 3.16 2.02 -0.04
N LEU A 32 2.03 2.19 0.63
CA LEU A 32 0.76 2.47 -0.04
C LEU A 32 0.83 3.77 -0.82
N ASP A 33 1.34 4.83 -0.21
CA ASP A 33 1.46 6.12 -0.87
C ASP A 33 2.33 6.04 -2.11
N TYR A 34 3.45 5.32 -2.00
CA TYR A 34 4.34 5.15 -3.14
C TYR A 34 3.64 4.42 -4.28
N LEU A 35 2.93 3.33 -3.97
CA LEU A 35 2.23 2.57 -5.00
C LEU A 35 1.11 3.39 -5.62
N GLU A 36 0.41 4.18 -4.82
CA GLU A 36 -0.64 5.05 -5.35
C GLU A 36 -0.05 6.07 -6.33
N SER A 37 1.14 6.58 -6.04
CA SER A 37 1.78 7.55 -6.92
C SER A 37 2.21 6.95 -8.24
N ARG A 38 2.36 5.63 -8.30
CA ARG A 38 2.80 4.96 -9.53
C ARG A 38 1.63 4.51 -10.41
N ASN A 39 0.42 4.61 -9.90
CA ASN A 39 -0.79 4.27 -10.67
C ASN A 39 -0.69 2.85 -11.24
N PHE A 40 -0.92 2.69 -12.54
CA PHE A 40 -0.88 1.37 -13.18
C PHE A 40 0.53 0.83 -13.35
N THR A 41 1.55 1.68 -13.28
CA THR A 41 2.93 1.22 -13.37
C THR A 41 3.26 0.30 -12.20
N GLY A 42 2.73 0.62 -11.01
CA GLY A 42 2.94 -0.19 -9.84
C GLY A 42 4.40 -0.37 -9.49
N ALA A 43 4.69 -1.43 -8.74
CA ALA A 43 6.06 -1.75 -8.36
C ALA A 43 6.16 -3.22 -8.01
N THR A 44 7.33 -3.81 -8.28
CA THR A 44 7.67 -5.13 -7.77
C THR A 44 8.21 -4.99 -6.35
N ASP A 45 8.32 -6.12 -5.64
CA ASP A 45 8.90 -6.08 -4.30
C ASP A 45 10.34 -5.59 -4.33
N GLU A 46 11.09 -5.93 -5.38
CA GLU A 46 12.46 -5.44 -5.52
C GLU A 46 12.50 -3.93 -5.68
N GLU A 47 11.58 -3.40 -6.50
CA GLU A 47 11.51 -1.96 -6.71
C GLU A 47 11.14 -1.24 -5.42
N LEU A 48 10.25 -1.83 -4.63
CA LEU A 48 9.90 -1.26 -3.33
C LEU A 48 11.11 -1.24 -2.41
N ALA A 49 11.87 -2.34 -2.35
CA ALA A 49 13.04 -2.40 -1.51
C ALA A 49 14.08 -1.37 -1.94
N ASP A 50 14.27 -1.21 -3.24
CA ASP A 50 15.20 -0.22 -3.78
C ASP A 50 14.77 1.19 -3.43
N HIS A 51 13.48 1.47 -3.56
CA HIS A 51 12.97 2.81 -3.30
C HIS A 51 13.16 3.21 -1.84
N PHE A 52 12.93 2.30 -0.91
CA PHE A 52 12.97 2.62 0.50
C PHE A 52 14.32 2.36 1.15
N ARG A 53 15.31 1.83 0.40
CA ARG A 53 16.64 1.60 0.94
C ARG A 53 17.27 2.88 1.47
N PRO A 54 17.20 4.03 0.75
CA PRO A 54 17.78 5.27 1.29
C PRO A 54 17.15 5.75 2.58
N PHE A 55 15.97 5.23 2.92
CA PHE A 55 15.27 5.61 4.15
C PHE A 55 15.74 4.75 5.33
N GLY A 56 16.70 3.84 5.10
CA GLY A 56 17.23 2.99 6.14
C GLY A 56 16.45 1.71 6.38
N TRP A 57 15.53 1.37 5.48
CA TRP A 57 14.75 0.13 5.65
C TRP A 57 15.60 -1.07 5.27
N ALA A 58 15.55 -2.12 6.11
CA ALA A 58 16.13 -3.40 5.74
C ALA A 58 15.40 -3.96 4.52
N GLU A 59 16.12 -4.76 3.73
CA GLU A 59 15.59 -5.23 2.45
C GLU A 59 14.22 -5.90 2.56
N PRO A 60 13.96 -6.81 3.54
CA PRO A 60 12.65 -7.48 3.57
C PRO A 60 11.52 -6.60 4.11
N THR A 61 11.82 -5.41 4.62
CA THR A 61 10.80 -4.60 5.28
C THR A 61 9.70 -4.15 4.31
N ALA A 62 10.09 -3.63 3.13
CA ALA A 62 9.11 -3.14 2.16
C ALA A 62 8.21 -4.28 1.70
N ARG A 63 8.80 -5.45 1.46
CA ARG A 63 8.01 -6.61 1.06
C ARG A 63 7.02 -7.01 2.15
N ALA A 64 7.45 -7.04 3.39
CA ALA A 64 6.57 -7.40 4.50
C ALA A 64 5.41 -6.42 4.61
N ARG A 65 5.68 -5.13 4.41
CA ARG A 65 4.61 -4.13 4.44
C ARG A 65 3.66 -4.28 3.26
N ARG A 66 4.17 -4.62 2.08
CA ARG A 66 3.32 -4.88 0.93
C ARG A 66 2.42 -6.09 1.19
N VAL A 67 2.96 -7.15 1.77
CA VAL A 67 2.15 -8.33 2.10
C VAL A 67 1.02 -7.95 3.06
N ALA A 68 1.35 -7.15 4.08
CA ALA A 68 0.33 -6.70 5.03
C ALA A 68 -0.77 -5.89 4.33
N LEU A 69 -0.38 -5.01 3.41
CA LEU A 69 -1.35 -4.22 2.66
C LEU A 69 -2.23 -5.10 1.78
N TRP A 70 -1.64 -6.14 1.19
CA TRP A 70 -2.42 -7.08 0.38
C TRP A 70 -3.47 -7.78 1.23
N HIS A 71 -3.08 -8.25 2.42
CA HIS A 71 -4.04 -8.90 3.32
C HIS A 71 -5.14 -7.94 3.76
N LYS A 72 -4.83 -6.65 3.82
CA LYS A 72 -5.82 -5.64 4.20
C LYS A 72 -6.64 -5.16 3.01
N GLY A 73 -6.40 -5.70 1.81
CA GLY A 73 -7.16 -5.33 0.62
C GLY A 73 -6.83 -3.96 0.07
N LYS A 74 -5.62 -3.47 0.32
CA LYS A 74 -5.20 -2.14 -0.12
C LYS A 74 -4.36 -2.16 -1.38
N VAL A 75 -3.72 -3.29 -1.68
CA VAL A 75 -2.91 -3.44 -2.89
C VAL A 75 -3.26 -4.77 -3.54
N TRP A 76 -3.02 -4.87 -4.84
CA TRP A 76 -3.38 -6.04 -5.62
C TRP A 76 -2.26 -6.39 -6.57
N ASP A 77 -2.20 -7.69 -6.93
CA ASP A 77 -1.36 -8.14 -8.03
C ASP A 77 -2.02 -7.64 -9.32
N SER A 78 -1.30 -6.83 -10.07
CA SER A 78 -1.84 -6.23 -11.29
C SER A 78 -2.03 -7.25 -12.42
N GLY A 79 -1.45 -8.44 -12.27
CA GLY A 79 -1.39 -9.41 -13.35
C GLY A 79 -0.18 -9.23 -14.24
N GLY A 80 0.49 -8.10 -14.15
CA GLY A 80 1.71 -7.86 -14.90
C GLY A 80 2.92 -8.46 -14.23
N ARG A 81 3.97 -8.63 -15.03
CA ARG A 81 5.23 -9.17 -14.52
C ARG A 81 6.36 -8.33 -15.08
N ARG A 82 7.40 -8.17 -14.27
CA ARG A 82 8.57 -7.39 -14.66
C ARG A 82 9.81 -8.15 -14.22
N TYR A 83 10.85 -8.09 -15.03
CA TYR A 83 12.09 -8.79 -14.66
C TYR A 83 12.83 -8.03 -13.58
N THR A 84 13.34 -8.78 -12.60
CA THR A 84 14.20 -8.24 -11.56
C THR A 84 15.63 -8.14 -12.09
N LYS A 85 16.51 -7.55 -11.29
CA LYS A 85 17.94 -7.46 -11.63
C LYS A 85 18.56 -8.82 -11.84
N HIS A 86 17.99 -9.85 -11.23
CA HIS A 86 18.53 -11.21 -11.31
C HIS A 86 17.86 -12.02 -12.42
N GLY A 87 17.07 -11.38 -13.27
CA GLY A 87 16.47 -12.05 -14.42
C GLY A 87 15.24 -12.88 -14.09
N ARG A 88 14.63 -12.67 -12.94
CA ARG A 88 13.41 -13.38 -12.55
C ARG A 88 12.20 -12.51 -12.80
N LYS A 89 11.10 -13.15 -13.20
CA LYS A 89 9.84 -12.45 -13.33
C LYS A 89 9.24 -12.24 -11.94
N ALA A 90 8.79 -11.03 -11.68
CA ALA A 90 8.18 -10.69 -10.39
C ALA A 90 6.84 -10.02 -10.63
N ALA A 91 5.92 -10.24 -9.71
CA ALA A 91 4.60 -9.63 -9.76
C ALA A 91 4.72 -8.12 -9.61
N VAL A 92 3.88 -7.40 -10.32
CA VAL A 92 3.78 -5.95 -10.24
C VAL A 92 2.54 -5.62 -9.40
N TRP A 93 2.75 -4.95 -8.30
CA TRP A 93 1.70 -4.61 -7.34
C TRP A 93 1.20 -3.20 -7.58
N VAL A 94 -0.10 -3.01 -7.43
CA VAL A 94 -0.75 -1.70 -7.64
C VAL A 94 -1.68 -1.40 -6.48
N ALA A 95 -1.92 -0.11 -6.28
CA ALA A 95 -2.83 0.40 -5.25
C ALA A 95 -3.86 1.30 -5.93
N LEU A 96 -4.83 0.68 -6.56
CA LEU A 96 -5.84 1.43 -7.31
C LEU A 96 -7.16 1.54 -6.55
#